data_ea87d2818a29dd584851664aa61de6d3
#
_entry.id   ea87d2818a29dd584851664aa61de6d3
#
_cell.length_a   1.000
_cell.length_b   1.000
_cell.length_c   1.000
_cell.angle_alpha   90.00
_cell.angle_beta   90.00
_cell.angle_gamma   90.00
#
_symmetry.space_group_name_H-M   'P 1'
#
loop_
_entity.id
_entity.type
_entity.pdbx_description
1 polymer ?
#
loop_
_entity_poly.entity_id
_entity_poly.type
_entity_poly.pdbx_seq_one_letter_code
_entity_poly.pdbx_strand_id
1 'polypeptide(L)'
;VSSNLSRPTNKPRVITRGLFIISIKYRHIDLSQITIKFPDHSEKLVEENTTPLEIAKDISTSLAKRALAAQINGRVISLNEPLKESGDFKILTFDDEEGKDVFWHSSAHLMAQAIKRIFPETQFGIGPPIDNGFYYDIDLDKPITPEDFESIESEMAKIVNEDLATERRVLSAEEALKFFTEKNEQLKVDLIKNLDKSEIISTYTQGEFTDLCRGPHVPSTGYLGKNFKLLSVAGAYWHGDENNKMLQRIYATNFPDSKMLKKYLNMLEEAKKRDHRKLGRELDLFSIQD
;
A
#
# COMPACT_ATOMS: atom_id res chain seq x y z
N VAL A 1 -22.31 -88.57 -56.16
CA VAL A 1 -21.57 -87.84 -57.11
C VAL A 1 -22.26 -86.50 -57.35
N SER A 2 -22.04 -85.46 -56.79
CA SER A 2 -22.12 -84.05 -57.21
C SER A 2 -21.97 -83.14 -56.02
N SER A 3 -20.88 -82.51 -55.94
CA SER A 3 -20.52 -81.49 -55.01
C SER A 3 -21.17 -80.15 -55.35
N ASN A 4 -21.87 -79.56 -54.44
CA ASN A 4 -22.28 -78.15 -54.54
C ASN A 4 -21.58 -77.32 -53.46
N LEU A 5 -20.56 -76.59 -53.89
CA LEU A 5 -19.95 -75.52 -53.14
C LEU A 5 -20.80 -74.24 -53.18
N SER A 6 -21.32 -73.86 -52.08
CA SER A 6 -21.92 -72.53 -51.91
C SER A 6 -20.88 -71.55 -51.32
N ARG A 7 -20.64 -70.44 -52.04
CA ARG A 7 -19.79 -69.32 -51.67
C ARG A 7 -20.41 -68.50 -50.56
N PRO A 8 -19.62 -68.02 -49.53
CA PRO A 8 -20.12 -67.08 -48.57
C PRO A 8 -20.11 -65.67 -49.14
N THR A 9 -21.27 -64.96 -49.06
CA THR A 9 -21.41 -63.54 -49.39
C THR A 9 -20.87 -62.70 -48.27
N ASN A 10 -19.81 -61.93 -48.56
CA ASN A 10 -19.24 -60.94 -47.69
C ASN A 10 -20.15 -59.69 -47.72
N LYS A 11 -20.91 -59.43 -46.66
CA LYS A 11 -21.59 -58.16 -46.43
C LYS A 11 -20.69 -57.27 -45.58
N PRO A 12 -20.46 -56.00 -45.94
CA PRO A 12 -19.67 -55.09 -45.10
C PRO A 12 -20.43 -54.74 -43.84
N ARG A 13 -19.77 -54.92 -42.71
CA ARG A 13 -20.24 -54.42 -41.39
C ARG A 13 -20.12 -52.88 -41.37
N VAL A 14 -21.27 -52.21 -41.33
CA VAL A 14 -21.35 -50.79 -41.05
C VAL A 14 -21.02 -50.60 -39.56
N ILE A 15 -19.85 -50.03 -39.27
CA ILE A 15 -19.46 -49.59 -37.93
C ILE A 15 -20.09 -48.21 -37.74
N THR A 16 -21.21 -48.14 -37.06
CA THR A 16 -21.80 -46.87 -36.58
C THR A 16 -20.91 -46.35 -35.46
N ARG A 17 -20.01 -45.40 -35.79
CA ARG A 17 -19.34 -44.59 -34.78
C ARG A 17 -20.39 -43.71 -34.12
N GLY A 18 -20.76 -44.04 -32.87
CA GLY A 18 -21.54 -43.16 -32.04
C GLY A 18 -20.82 -41.85 -31.80
N LEU A 19 -21.31 -40.74 -32.32
CA LEU A 19 -20.89 -39.39 -31.97
C LEU A 19 -21.35 -39.17 -30.53
N PHE A 20 -20.38 -39.24 -29.59
CA PHE A 20 -20.58 -38.69 -28.26
C PHE A 20 -20.50 -37.16 -28.40
N ILE A 21 -21.66 -36.50 -28.49
CA ILE A 21 -21.76 -35.05 -28.34
C ILE A 21 -21.58 -34.78 -26.85
N ILE A 22 -20.36 -34.40 -26.44
CA ILE A 22 -20.13 -33.84 -25.11
C ILE A 22 -20.76 -32.45 -25.13
N SER A 23 -22.00 -32.36 -24.61
CA SER A 23 -22.65 -31.10 -24.35
C SER A 23 -21.91 -30.41 -23.18
N ILE A 24 -20.90 -29.60 -23.49
CA ILE A 24 -20.32 -28.70 -22.52
C ILE A 24 -21.42 -27.65 -22.22
N LYS A 25 -22.14 -27.86 -21.11
CA LYS A 25 -22.95 -26.81 -20.51
C LYS A 25 -22.01 -25.70 -20.08
N TYR A 26 -21.85 -24.70 -20.94
CA TYR A 26 -21.36 -23.41 -20.45
C TYR A 26 -22.34 -22.98 -19.37
N ARG A 27 -21.89 -23.06 -18.09
CA ARG A 27 -22.54 -22.26 -17.04
C ARG A 27 -22.38 -20.83 -17.49
N HIS A 28 -23.45 -20.19 -17.90
CA HIS A 28 -23.55 -18.74 -17.85
C HIS A 28 -23.32 -18.39 -16.37
N ILE A 29 -22.10 -17.96 -16.03
CA ILE A 29 -21.86 -17.22 -14.81
C ILE A 29 -22.58 -15.91 -15.11
N ASP A 30 -23.74 -15.72 -14.51
CA ASP A 30 -24.46 -14.46 -14.51
C ASP A 30 -23.60 -13.53 -13.64
N LEU A 31 -22.60 -12.86 -14.25
CA LEU A 31 -21.76 -11.91 -13.58
C LEU A 31 -22.64 -10.70 -13.32
N SER A 32 -22.97 -10.47 -12.05
CA SER A 32 -23.66 -9.26 -11.66
C SER A 32 -22.84 -8.06 -12.11
N GLN A 33 -23.52 -7.09 -12.75
CA GLN A 33 -22.89 -5.86 -13.23
C GLN A 33 -23.19 -4.73 -12.26
N ILE A 34 -22.20 -3.88 -12.05
CA ILE A 34 -22.32 -2.66 -11.27
C ILE A 34 -22.08 -1.44 -12.17
N THR A 35 -22.75 -0.35 -11.87
CA THR A 35 -22.58 0.93 -12.58
C THR A 35 -21.70 1.85 -11.77
N ILE A 36 -20.58 2.28 -12.35
CA ILE A 36 -19.71 3.30 -11.76
C ILE A 36 -19.89 4.62 -12.50
N LYS A 37 -19.92 5.73 -11.75
CA LYS A 37 -20.07 7.08 -12.27
C LYS A 37 -18.82 7.89 -12.00
N PHE A 38 -18.21 8.39 -13.07
CA PHE A 38 -17.00 9.20 -13.01
C PHE A 38 -17.28 10.68 -12.67
N PRO A 39 -16.25 11.46 -12.28
CA PRO A 39 -16.40 12.89 -11.98
C PRO A 39 -16.93 13.76 -13.12
N ASP A 40 -16.73 13.34 -14.36
CA ASP A 40 -17.28 13.99 -15.58
C ASP A 40 -18.73 13.61 -15.86
N HIS A 41 -19.37 12.89 -14.93
CA HIS A 41 -20.73 12.34 -15.01
C HIS A 41 -20.94 11.22 -16.05
N SER A 42 -19.87 10.76 -16.69
CA SER A 42 -19.97 9.55 -17.53
C SER A 42 -20.18 8.32 -16.66
N GLU A 43 -20.90 7.34 -17.21
CA GLU A 43 -21.18 6.08 -16.50
C GLU A 43 -20.57 4.91 -17.27
N LYS A 44 -20.11 3.91 -16.54
CA LYS A 44 -19.58 2.67 -17.10
C LYS A 44 -20.16 1.47 -16.35
N LEU A 45 -20.65 0.49 -17.11
CA LEU A 45 -20.97 -0.83 -16.58
C LEU A 45 -19.69 -1.65 -16.50
N VAL A 46 -19.43 -2.23 -15.33
CA VAL A 46 -18.31 -3.14 -15.08
C VAL A 46 -18.84 -4.40 -14.39
N GLU A 47 -18.12 -5.50 -14.52
CA GLU A 47 -18.43 -6.72 -13.79
C GLU A 47 -18.20 -6.52 -12.29
N GLU A 48 -19.05 -7.10 -11.45
CA GLU A 48 -18.80 -7.15 -10.01
C GLU A 48 -17.44 -7.82 -9.74
N ASN A 49 -16.70 -7.32 -8.77
CA ASN A 49 -15.32 -7.68 -8.44
C ASN A 49 -14.26 -7.18 -9.44
N THR A 50 -14.58 -6.37 -10.44
CA THR A 50 -13.57 -5.61 -11.19
C THR A 50 -12.79 -4.71 -10.22
N THR A 51 -11.48 -4.66 -10.36
CA THR A 51 -10.63 -3.82 -9.51
C THR A 51 -10.45 -2.41 -10.08
N PRO A 52 -10.25 -1.39 -9.23
CA PRO A 52 -9.91 -0.04 -9.68
C PRO A 52 -8.68 0.01 -10.61
N LEU A 53 -7.71 -0.88 -10.41
CA LEU A 53 -6.52 -0.96 -11.26
C LEU A 53 -6.86 -1.42 -12.69
N GLU A 54 -7.77 -2.39 -12.84
CA GLU A 54 -8.27 -2.82 -14.15
C GLU A 54 -9.01 -1.68 -14.85
N ILE A 55 -9.86 -0.94 -14.12
CA ILE A 55 -10.56 0.22 -14.66
C ILE A 55 -9.56 1.30 -15.10
N ALA A 56 -8.54 1.59 -14.29
CA ALA A 56 -7.50 2.56 -14.64
C ALA A 56 -6.72 2.15 -15.90
N LYS A 57 -6.41 0.85 -16.06
CA LYS A 57 -5.75 0.30 -17.27
C LYS A 57 -6.64 0.43 -18.51
N ASP A 58 -7.94 0.17 -18.37
CA ASP A 58 -8.91 0.31 -19.46
C ASP A 58 -9.03 1.77 -19.93
N ILE A 59 -8.95 2.74 -19.01
CA ILE A 59 -8.99 4.16 -19.37
C ILE A 59 -7.69 4.57 -20.08
N SER A 60 -6.54 4.34 -19.44
CA SER A 60 -5.24 4.51 -20.08
C SER A 60 -4.09 3.91 -19.28
N THR A 61 -3.04 3.48 -19.97
CA THR A 61 -1.79 3.00 -19.34
C THR A 61 -1.09 4.11 -18.55
N SER A 62 -1.23 5.37 -18.95
CA SER A 62 -0.67 6.52 -18.23
C SER A 62 -1.38 6.75 -16.89
N LEU A 63 -2.72 6.64 -16.87
CA LEU A 63 -3.48 6.75 -15.63
C LEU A 63 -3.14 5.60 -14.68
N ALA A 64 -3.11 4.36 -15.17
CA ALA A 64 -2.77 3.18 -14.35
C ALA A 64 -1.40 3.30 -13.67
N LYS A 65 -0.41 3.92 -14.32
CA LYS A 65 0.93 4.15 -13.74
C LYS A 65 0.95 5.24 -12.67
N ARG A 66 0.02 6.19 -12.71
CA ARG A 66 -0.07 7.30 -11.74
C ARG A 66 -1.12 7.08 -10.66
N ALA A 67 -1.99 6.09 -10.85
CA ALA A 67 -3.02 5.73 -9.89
C ALA A 67 -2.38 5.23 -8.60
N LEU A 68 -2.87 5.69 -7.45
CA LEU A 68 -2.39 5.34 -6.12
C LEU A 68 -3.45 4.61 -5.31
N ALA A 69 -4.71 5.03 -5.48
CA ALA A 69 -5.90 4.47 -4.83
C ALA A 69 -7.14 4.76 -5.69
N ALA A 70 -8.31 4.39 -5.22
CA ALA A 70 -9.57 4.82 -5.79
C ALA A 70 -10.54 5.25 -4.68
N GLN A 71 -11.60 5.94 -5.07
CA GLN A 71 -12.70 6.30 -4.19
C GLN A 71 -14.00 5.75 -4.76
N ILE A 72 -14.81 5.10 -3.94
CA ILE A 72 -16.18 4.66 -4.26
C ILE A 72 -17.12 5.19 -3.19
N ASN A 73 -18.14 5.94 -3.58
CA ASN A 73 -19.11 6.54 -2.66
C ASN A 73 -18.45 7.32 -1.48
N GLY A 74 -17.35 8.03 -1.75
CA GLY A 74 -16.57 8.76 -0.73
C GLY A 74 -15.60 7.91 0.09
N ARG A 75 -15.62 6.58 0.00
CA ARG A 75 -14.70 5.68 0.68
C ARG A 75 -13.44 5.44 -0.16
N VAL A 76 -12.28 5.72 0.40
CA VAL A 76 -10.97 5.44 -0.25
C VAL A 76 -10.65 3.95 -0.13
N ILE A 77 -10.25 3.33 -1.24
CA ILE A 77 -9.96 1.90 -1.37
C ILE A 77 -8.65 1.68 -2.11
N SER A 78 -8.02 0.52 -1.85
CA SER A 78 -6.84 0.10 -2.61
C SER A 78 -7.18 -0.18 -4.08
N LEU A 79 -6.23 0.04 -4.97
CA LEU A 79 -6.41 -0.25 -6.40
C LEU A 79 -6.69 -1.75 -6.69
N ASN A 80 -6.28 -2.63 -5.77
CA ASN A 80 -6.52 -4.08 -5.87
C ASN A 80 -7.78 -4.55 -5.13
N GLU A 81 -8.53 -3.65 -4.48
CA GLU A 81 -9.77 -4.01 -3.77
C GLU A 81 -10.91 -4.19 -4.79
N PRO A 82 -11.57 -5.36 -4.83
CA PRO A 82 -12.66 -5.61 -5.78
C PRO A 82 -13.87 -4.74 -5.49
N LEU A 83 -14.45 -4.12 -6.52
CA LEU A 83 -15.69 -3.36 -6.41
C LEU A 83 -16.89 -4.30 -6.26
N LYS A 84 -17.75 -4.00 -5.28
CA LYS A 84 -18.94 -4.80 -4.96
C LYS A 84 -20.24 -4.00 -5.01
N GLU A 85 -20.17 -2.72 -5.28
CA GLU A 85 -21.30 -1.80 -5.26
C GLU A 85 -21.22 -0.78 -6.39
N SER A 86 -22.39 -0.34 -6.86
CA SER A 86 -22.50 0.79 -7.79
C SER A 86 -22.31 2.12 -7.06
N GLY A 87 -21.85 3.15 -7.76
CA GLY A 87 -21.77 4.48 -7.18
C GLY A 87 -20.77 5.43 -7.83
N ASP A 88 -20.58 6.57 -7.19
CA ASP A 88 -19.60 7.57 -7.61
C ASP A 88 -18.19 7.03 -7.45
N PHE A 89 -17.42 7.04 -8.54
CA PHE A 89 -16.11 6.40 -8.61
C PHE A 89 -15.05 7.36 -9.15
N LYS A 90 -13.89 7.41 -8.47
CA LYS A 90 -12.75 8.23 -8.89
C LYS A 90 -11.44 7.47 -8.70
N ILE A 91 -10.55 7.51 -9.68
CA ILE A 91 -9.15 7.10 -9.52
C ILE A 91 -8.40 8.25 -8.86
N LEU A 92 -7.67 7.95 -7.79
CA LEU A 92 -6.88 8.91 -7.04
C LEU A 92 -5.41 8.84 -7.46
N THR A 93 -4.83 10.01 -7.67
CA THR A 93 -3.42 10.21 -8.04
C THR A 93 -2.74 11.11 -7.00
N PHE A 94 -1.47 11.44 -7.18
CA PHE A 94 -0.75 12.38 -6.31
C PHE A 94 -1.27 13.84 -6.43
N ASP A 95 -2.13 14.12 -7.40
CA ASP A 95 -2.79 15.43 -7.52
C ASP A 95 -3.98 15.59 -6.55
N ASP A 96 -4.48 14.47 -5.97
CA ASP A 96 -5.56 14.40 -5.01
C ASP A 96 -5.03 14.29 -3.57
N GLU A 97 -5.66 14.94 -2.60
CA GLU A 97 -5.20 14.90 -1.20
C GLU A 97 -5.21 13.47 -0.63
N GLU A 98 -6.30 12.73 -0.85
CA GLU A 98 -6.41 11.33 -0.40
C GLU A 98 -5.37 10.43 -1.12
N GLY A 99 -5.03 10.76 -2.37
CA GLY A 99 -3.98 10.06 -3.11
C GLY A 99 -2.59 10.32 -2.51
N LYS A 100 -2.30 11.56 -2.08
CA LYS A 100 -1.07 11.89 -1.34
C LYS A 100 -0.99 11.15 -0.02
N ASP A 101 -2.08 11.11 0.74
CA ASP A 101 -2.13 10.39 2.02
C ASP A 101 -1.78 8.92 1.86
N VAL A 102 -2.38 8.25 0.86
CA VAL A 102 -2.06 6.84 0.54
C VAL A 102 -0.60 6.67 0.13
N PHE A 103 -0.07 7.58 -0.67
CA PHE A 103 1.32 7.54 -1.13
C PHE A 103 2.31 7.71 0.03
N TRP A 104 2.12 8.72 0.90
CA TRP A 104 2.99 8.95 2.04
C TRP A 104 2.83 7.90 3.12
N HIS A 105 1.62 7.42 3.37
CA HIS A 105 1.38 6.31 4.29
C HIS A 105 2.09 5.03 3.82
N SER A 106 2.02 4.71 2.54
CA SER A 106 2.77 3.58 1.96
C SER A 106 4.29 3.80 2.01
N SER A 107 4.73 5.06 1.86
CA SER A 107 6.15 5.42 2.01
C SER A 107 6.65 5.27 3.45
N ALA A 108 5.78 5.48 4.45
CA ALA A 108 6.11 5.20 5.84
C ALA A 108 6.39 3.70 6.08
N HIS A 109 5.58 2.81 5.48
CA HIS A 109 5.82 1.37 5.53
C HIS A 109 7.09 0.96 4.77
N LEU A 110 7.41 1.60 3.64
CA LEU A 110 8.67 1.40 2.93
C LEU A 110 9.88 1.73 3.81
N MET A 111 9.83 2.88 4.51
CA MET A 111 10.88 3.29 5.45
C MET A 111 10.98 2.33 6.63
N ALA A 112 9.85 1.92 7.20
CA ALA A 112 9.81 0.96 8.32
C ALA A 112 10.43 -0.39 7.92
N GLN A 113 10.11 -0.92 6.74
CA GLN A 113 10.73 -2.15 6.23
C GLN A 113 12.25 -1.99 6.05
N ALA A 114 12.72 -0.88 5.48
CA ALA A 114 14.15 -0.61 5.33
C ALA A 114 14.86 -0.54 6.68
N ILE A 115 14.27 0.13 7.66
CA ILE A 115 14.79 0.19 9.04
C ILE A 115 14.82 -1.22 9.65
N LYS A 116 13.76 -2.02 9.50
CA LYS A 116 13.72 -3.39 10.04
C LYS A 116 14.79 -4.30 9.46
N ARG A 117 15.12 -4.14 8.17
CA ARG A 117 16.19 -4.90 7.51
C ARG A 117 17.58 -4.55 8.06
N ILE A 118 17.82 -3.25 8.35
CA ILE A 118 19.12 -2.78 8.87
C ILE A 118 19.24 -2.98 10.37
N PHE A 119 18.13 -2.74 11.09
CA PHE A 119 18.02 -2.82 12.54
C PHE A 119 16.89 -3.79 12.94
N PRO A 120 17.14 -5.11 12.93
CA PRO A 120 16.10 -6.13 13.14
C PRO A 120 15.35 -6.05 14.47
N GLU A 121 16.01 -5.51 15.51
CA GLU A 121 15.43 -5.37 16.87
C GLU A 121 14.48 -4.18 17.02
N THR A 122 14.33 -3.34 15.98
CA THR A 122 13.44 -2.16 16.02
C THR A 122 12.00 -2.57 16.28
N GLN A 123 11.37 -1.91 17.25
CA GLN A 123 9.92 -1.99 17.50
C GLN A 123 9.23 -0.82 16.79
N PHE A 124 8.10 -1.07 16.19
CA PHE A 124 7.38 -0.07 15.40
C PHE A 124 6.10 0.39 16.09
N GLY A 125 5.97 1.71 16.30
CA GLY A 125 4.77 2.36 16.80
C GLY A 125 3.77 2.65 15.67
N ILE A 126 3.62 3.93 15.33
CA ILE A 126 2.71 4.41 14.28
C ILE A 126 3.46 5.23 13.23
N GLY A 127 2.97 5.19 11.97
CA GLY A 127 3.57 5.88 10.82
C GLY A 127 2.54 6.57 9.94
N PRO A 128 1.86 7.65 10.40
CA PRO A 128 0.88 8.35 9.61
C PRO A 128 1.50 9.28 8.57
N PRO A 129 0.76 9.62 7.50
CA PRO A 129 1.08 10.75 6.65
C PRO A 129 0.93 12.07 7.42
N ILE A 130 1.68 13.08 6.99
CA ILE A 130 1.59 14.47 7.44
C ILE A 130 1.73 15.39 6.22
N ASP A 131 1.57 16.70 6.41
CA ASP A 131 1.77 17.67 5.34
C ASP A 131 3.16 17.54 4.69
N ASN A 132 3.18 17.22 3.40
CA ASN A 132 4.36 17.04 2.57
C ASN A 132 5.32 15.91 2.97
N GLY A 133 4.82 14.88 3.64
CA GLY A 133 5.64 13.75 4.04
C GLY A 133 4.95 12.79 5.00
N PHE A 134 5.75 12.16 5.81
CA PHE A 134 5.32 11.17 6.80
C PHE A 134 6.34 11.07 7.92
N TYR A 135 5.97 10.39 9.00
CA TYR A 135 6.93 9.96 10.01
C TYR A 135 6.68 8.51 10.41
N TYR A 136 7.60 7.97 11.16
CA TYR A 136 7.40 6.71 11.88
C TYR A 136 7.98 6.81 13.29
N ASP A 137 7.21 6.39 14.29
CA ASP A 137 7.65 6.26 15.67
C ASP A 137 8.24 4.87 15.87
N ILE A 138 9.48 4.81 16.32
CA ILE A 138 10.22 3.58 16.52
C ILE A 138 10.83 3.54 17.93
N ASP A 139 11.03 2.33 18.42
CA ASP A 139 11.76 2.05 19.63
C ASP A 139 12.98 1.18 19.29
N LEU A 140 14.14 1.66 19.64
CA LEU A 140 15.42 0.99 19.38
C LEU A 140 16.43 1.40 20.45
N ASP A 141 17.17 0.43 21.00
CA ASP A 141 18.16 0.69 22.06
C ASP A 141 19.29 1.61 21.58
N LYS A 142 19.80 1.37 20.36
CA LYS A 142 20.77 2.27 19.73
C LYS A 142 20.04 3.26 18.83
N PRO A 143 19.97 4.55 19.20
CA PRO A 143 19.26 5.55 18.42
C PRO A 143 19.76 5.66 16.98
N ILE A 144 18.81 5.78 16.03
CA ILE A 144 19.11 6.16 14.66
C ILE A 144 19.52 7.63 14.63
N THR A 145 20.57 7.93 13.90
CA THR A 145 21.12 9.27 13.75
C THR A 145 21.13 9.70 12.28
N PRO A 146 21.36 10.97 11.94
CA PRO A 146 21.44 11.41 10.55
C PRO A 146 22.52 10.68 9.72
N GLU A 147 23.55 10.12 10.35
CA GLU A 147 24.59 9.32 9.68
C GLU A 147 24.03 8.00 9.11
N ASP A 148 22.93 7.49 9.68
CA ASP A 148 22.28 6.25 9.23
C ASP A 148 21.35 6.48 8.02
N PHE A 149 21.00 7.74 7.72
CA PHE A 149 19.97 8.07 6.71
C PHE A 149 20.32 7.55 5.32
N GLU A 150 21.58 7.70 4.89
CA GLU A 150 21.99 7.24 3.56
C GLU A 150 21.86 5.73 3.41
N SER A 151 22.17 4.97 4.45
CA SER A 151 22.01 3.51 4.45
C SER A 151 20.54 3.09 4.39
N ILE A 152 19.66 3.79 5.14
CA ILE A 152 18.21 3.54 5.12
C ILE A 152 17.63 3.89 3.75
N GLU A 153 17.97 5.06 3.19
CA GLU A 153 17.53 5.48 1.85
C GLU A 153 18.00 4.49 0.76
N SER A 154 19.23 3.98 0.89
CA SER A 154 19.76 2.95 -0.02
C SER A 154 18.95 1.65 0.06
N GLU A 155 18.57 1.22 1.27
CA GLU A 155 17.74 0.02 1.46
C GLU A 155 16.31 0.23 0.96
N MET A 156 15.71 1.40 1.20
CA MET A 156 14.41 1.78 0.62
C MET A 156 14.45 1.67 -0.92
N ALA A 157 15.53 2.14 -1.56
CA ALA A 157 15.69 2.06 -3.01
C ALA A 157 15.78 0.61 -3.52
N LYS A 158 16.36 -0.31 -2.74
CA LYS A 158 16.37 -1.75 -3.08
C LYS A 158 14.96 -2.34 -3.00
N ILE A 159 14.23 -2.06 -1.92
CA ILE A 159 12.85 -2.54 -1.73
C ILE A 159 11.93 -2.04 -2.85
N VAL A 160 12.09 -0.78 -3.31
CA VAL A 160 11.35 -0.27 -4.48
C VAL A 160 11.68 -1.07 -5.74
N ASN A 161 12.95 -1.45 -5.95
CA ASN A 161 13.34 -2.28 -7.11
C ASN A 161 12.81 -3.72 -7.03
N GLU A 162 12.60 -4.25 -5.83
CA GLU A 162 12.00 -5.57 -5.62
C GLU A 162 10.53 -5.60 -6.02
N ASP A 163 9.86 -4.44 -6.06
CA ASP A 163 8.46 -4.28 -6.46
C ASP A 163 7.51 -5.24 -5.72
N LEU A 164 7.64 -5.28 -4.40
CA LEU A 164 6.91 -6.19 -3.53
C LEU A 164 5.42 -5.84 -3.49
N ALA A 165 4.56 -6.80 -3.77
CA ALA A 165 3.12 -6.64 -3.69
C ALA A 165 2.67 -6.31 -2.25
N THR A 166 1.66 -5.44 -2.13
CA THR A 166 1.05 -5.10 -0.85
C THR A 166 -0.23 -5.91 -0.65
N GLU A 167 -0.26 -6.74 0.38
CA GLU A 167 -1.37 -7.62 0.70
C GLU A 167 -2.08 -7.18 1.99
N ARG A 168 -3.40 -6.99 1.92
CA ARG A 168 -4.23 -6.69 3.08
C ARG A 168 -4.84 -7.97 3.63
N ARG A 169 -4.79 -8.13 4.98
CA ARG A 169 -5.52 -9.18 5.69
C ARG A 169 -6.34 -8.57 6.82
N VAL A 170 -7.55 -9.07 6.99
CA VAL A 170 -8.39 -8.76 8.16
C VAL A 170 -8.23 -9.91 9.15
N LEU A 171 -7.97 -9.55 10.40
CA LEU A 171 -7.73 -10.49 11.50
C LEU A 171 -8.74 -10.23 12.62
N SER A 172 -9.06 -11.27 13.38
CA SER A 172 -9.66 -11.10 14.69
C SER A 172 -8.65 -10.49 15.68
N ALA A 173 -9.15 -9.90 16.76
CA ALA A 173 -8.27 -9.33 17.79
C ALA A 173 -7.34 -10.42 18.40
N GLU A 174 -7.83 -11.64 18.56
CA GLU A 174 -7.04 -12.77 19.08
C GLU A 174 -5.92 -13.17 18.11
N GLU A 175 -6.24 -13.30 16.80
CA GLU A 175 -5.25 -13.60 15.76
C GLU A 175 -4.19 -12.52 15.66
N ALA A 176 -4.59 -11.24 15.69
CA ALA A 176 -3.67 -10.12 15.62
C ALA A 176 -2.74 -10.06 16.86
N LEU A 177 -3.29 -10.22 18.07
CA LEU A 177 -2.51 -10.27 19.29
C LEU A 177 -1.49 -11.42 19.28
N LYS A 178 -1.93 -12.61 18.86
CA LYS A 178 -1.04 -13.76 18.73
C LYS A 178 0.09 -13.47 17.75
N PHE A 179 -0.25 -13.01 16.54
CA PHE A 179 0.71 -12.71 15.48
C PHE A 179 1.80 -11.71 15.91
N PHE A 180 1.41 -10.55 16.48
CA PHE A 180 2.36 -9.52 16.89
C PHE A 180 3.13 -9.91 18.16
N THR A 181 2.56 -10.75 19.04
CA THR A 181 3.28 -11.30 20.19
C THR A 181 4.38 -12.26 19.75
N GLU A 182 4.08 -13.18 18.80
CA GLU A 182 5.05 -14.11 18.24
C GLU A 182 6.19 -13.40 17.49
N LYS A 183 5.92 -12.23 16.91
CA LYS A 183 6.91 -11.37 16.26
C LYS A 183 7.64 -10.43 17.22
N ASN A 184 7.34 -10.50 18.52
CA ASN A 184 7.90 -9.59 19.56
C ASN A 184 7.64 -8.09 19.30
N GLU A 185 6.53 -7.74 18.62
CA GLU A 185 6.16 -6.35 18.31
C GLU A 185 5.26 -5.78 19.42
N GLN A 186 5.86 -5.43 20.57
CA GLN A 186 5.12 -5.04 21.79
C GLN A 186 4.31 -3.76 21.63
N LEU A 187 4.79 -2.77 20.87
CA LEU A 187 4.04 -1.54 20.60
C LEU A 187 2.77 -1.84 19.79
N LYS A 188 2.80 -2.82 18.86
CA LYS A 188 1.60 -3.25 18.12
C LYS A 188 0.63 -4.02 19.02
N VAL A 189 1.14 -4.84 19.93
CA VAL A 189 0.31 -5.53 20.94
C VAL A 189 -0.41 -4.51 21.82
N ASP A 190 0.29 -3.45 22.25
CA ASP A 190 -0.30 -2.37 23.04
C ASP A 190 -1.38 -1.61 22.25
N LEU A 191 -1.12 -1.26 20.99
CA LEU A 191 -2.12 -0.64 20.11
C LEU A 191 -3.39 -1.49 20.01
N ILE A 192 -3.26 -2.80 19.74
CA ILE A 192 -4.41 -3.70 19.58
C ILE A 192 -5.24 -3.79 20.87
N LYS A 193 -4.59 -3.82 22.04
CA LYS A 193 -5.30 -3.86 23.33
C LYS A 193 -6.12 -2.61 23.61
N ASN A 194 -5.71 -1.47 23.04
CA ASN A 194 -6.35 -0.17 23.21
C ASN A 194 -7.38 0.15 22.10
N LEU A 195 -7.54 -0.70 21.08
CA LEU A 195 -8.56 -0.54 20.06
C LEU A 195 -9.97 -0.83 20.63
N ASP A 196 -10.97 -0.13 20.08
CA ASP A 196 -12.36 -0.47 20.35
C ASP A 196 -12.69 -1.87 19.81
N LYS A 197 -13.48 -2.65 20.54
CA LYS A 197 -13.87 -4.01 20.16
C LYS A 197 -14.65 -4.09 18.85
N SER A 198 -15.23 -2.97 18.41
CA SER A 198 -15.95 -2.85 17.14
C SER A 198 -15.03 -2.56 15.95
N GLU A 199 -13.76 -2.20 16.19
CA GLU A 199 -12.84 -1.85 15.12
C GLU A 199 -12.38 -3.08 14.32
N ILE A 200 -12.34 -2.91 12.99
CA ILE A 200 -11.79 -3.92 12.09
C ILE A 200 -10.26 -3.84 12.17
N ILE A 201 -9.66 -4.91 12.63
CA ILE A 201 -8.20 -5.03 12.67
C ILE A 201 -7.72 -5.56 11.34
N SER A 202 -6.85 -4.81 10.69
CA SER A 202 -6.22 -5.25 9.45
C SER A 202 -4.71 -5.07 9.51
N THR A 203 -4.02 -5.91 8.74
CA THR A 203 -2.58 -5.86 8.52
C THR A 203 -2.28 -5.68 7.05
N TYR A 204 -1.17 -5.03 6.77
CA TYR A 204 -0.62 -4.92 5.43
C TYR A 204 0.77 -5.55 5.41
N THR A 205 0.98 -6.45 4.45
CA THR A 205 2.24 -7.17 4.26
C THR A 205 2.87 -6.78 2.94
N GLN A 206 4.15 -6.47 2.96
CA GLN A 206 4.99 -6.28 1.78
C GLN A 206 6.28 -7.09 1.95
N GLY A 207 6.40 -8.18 1.18
CA GLY A 207 7.47 -9.16 1.39
C GLY A 207 7.49 -9.73 2.82
N GLU A 208 8.61 -9.58 3.52
CA GLU A 208 8.80 -10.04 4.90
C GLU A 208 8.23 -9.10 5.97
N PHE A 209 7.92 -7.85 5.60
CA PHE A 209 7.42 -6.84 6.54
C PHE A 209 5.90 -6.85 6.60
N THR A 210 5.36 -6.92 7.82
CA THR A 210 3.92 -6.85 8.08
C THR A 210 3.66 -5.81 9.15
N ASP A 211 2.74 -4.89 8.87
CA ASP A 211 2.33 -3.85 9.82
C ASP A 211 0.84 -3.90 10.16
N LEU A 212 0.50 -3.45 11.38
CA LEU A 212 -0.86 -3.18 11.81
C LEU A 212 -1.32 -1.86 11.22
N CYS A 213 -2.30 -1.88 10.33
CA CYS A 213 -2.69 -0.69 9.60
C CYS A 213 -4.12 -0.77 9.06
N ARG A 214 -4.80 0.39 9.03
CA ARG A 214 -6.14 0.50 8.41
C ARG A 214 -6.07 0.58 6.89
N GLY A 215 -4.97 1.07 6.34
CA GLY A 215 -4.81 1.34 4.91
C GLY A 215 -5.66 2.52 4.40
N PRO A 216 -5.91 2.60 3.08
CA PRO A 216 -5.34 1.73 2.06
C PRO A 216 -3.87 2.03 1.74
N HIS A 217 -3.24 1.15 0.94
CA HIS A 217 -1.88 1.30 0.43
C HIS A 217 -1.82 1.16 -1.08
N VAL A 218 -0.70 1.62 -1.67
CA VAL A 218 -0.40 1.38 -3.09
C VAL A 218 -0.25 -0.11 -3.38
N PRO A 219 -0.45 -0.57 -4.65
CA PRO A 219 -0.43 -1.99 -5.01
C PRO A 219 0.88 -2.72 -4.73
N SER A 220 2.01 -2.02 -4.87
CA SER A 220 3.36 -2.56 -4.63
C SER A 220 4.35 -1.47 -4.27
N THR A 221 5.51 -1.86 -3.72
CA THR A 221 6.57 -0.92 -3.36
C THR A 221 7.15 -0.16 -4.55
N GLY A 222 7.05 -0.72 -5.77
CA GLY A 222 7.49 -0.07 -7.01
C GLY A 222 6.73 1.21 -7.35
N TYR A 223 5.48 1.35 -6.91
CA TYR A 223 4.66 2.57 -7.08
C TYR A 223 5.24 3.80 -6.37
N LEU A 224 6.06 3.60 -5.33
CA LEU A 224 6.59 4.68 -4.49
C LEU A 224 7.77 5.42 -5.13
N GLY A 225 8.39 4.84 -6.17
CA GLY A 225 9.57 5.44 -6.79
C GLY A 225 10.73 5.63 -5.81
N LYS A 226 11.72 6.42 -6.20
CA LYS A 226 12.96 6.63 -5.43
C LYS A 226 13.24 8.09 -5.10
N ASN A 227 12.21 8.92 -5.09
CA ASN A 227 12.36 10.36 -4.83
C ASN A 227 11.99 10.68 -3.37
N PHE A 228 12.56 9.91 -2.43
CA PHE A 228 12.38 10.09 -1.00
C PHE A 228 13.61 10.71 -0.34
N LYS A 229 13.41 11.30 0.83
CA LYS A 229 14.47 11.86 1.68
C LYS A 229 14.10 11.76 3.15
N LEU A 230 14.98 11.20 3.98
CA LEU A 230 14.88 11.31 5.43
C LEU A 230 15.30 12.72 5.84
N LEU A 231 14.54 13.35 6.73
CA LEU A 231 14.68 14.78 7.03
C LEU A 231 15.28 15.04 8.40
N SER A 232 14.77 14.37 9.43
CA SER A 232 15.18 14.59 10.82
C SER A 232 14.72 13.47 11.74
N VAL A 233 15.31 13.44 12.93
CA VAL A 233 14.89 12.60 14.07
C VAL A 233 14.49 13.51 15.21
N ALA A 234 13.42 13.16 15.93
CA ALA A 234 12.98 13.83 17.15
C ALA A 234 12.55 12.80 18.20
N GLY A 235 12.49 13.20 19.47
CA GLY A 235 11.85 12.42 20.52
C GLY A 235 10.32 12.59 20.46
N ALA A 236 9.58 11.51 20.72
CA ALA A 236 8.12 11.55 20.85
C ALA A 236 7.68 10.58 21.95
N TYR A 237 6.87 11.05 22.88
CA TYR A 237 6.31 10.15 23.91
C TYR A 237 5.24 9.25 23.30
N TRP A 238 5.26 7.96 23.66
CA TRP A 238 4.26 7.00 23.23
C TRP A 238 2.86 7.45 23.69
N HIS A 239 1.89 7.43 22.76
CA HIS A 239 0.55 8.00 22.96
C HIS A 239 0.51 9.49 23.32
N GLY A 240 1.62 10.23 23.17
CA GLY A 240 1.67 11.65 23.52
C GLY A 240 1.72 11.93 25.03
N ASP A 241 1.89 10.93 25.85
CA ASP A 241 1.95 11.04 27.32
C ASP A 241 3.39 10.96 27.81
N GLU A 242 3.84 12.01 28.52
CA GLU A 242 5.21 12.11 29.07
C GLU A 242 5.57 11.01 30.09
N ASN A 243 4.59 10.33 30.65
CA ASN A 243 4.77 9.19 31.55
C ASN A 243 5.09 7.89 30.79
N ASN A 244 4.86 7.86 29.49
CA ASN A 244 5.17 6.71 28.65
C ASN A 244 6.61 6.78 28.12
N LYS A 245 7.06 5.67 27.52
CA LYS A 245 8.38 5.57 26.91
C LYS A 245 8.55 6.62 25.81
N MET A 246 9.72 7.27 25.81
CA MET A 246 10.12 8.15 24.71
C MET A 246 10.60 7.29 23.54
N LEU A 247 9.98 7.46 22.39
CA LEU A 247 10.33 6.84 21.12
C LEU A 247 11.13 7.81 20.24
N GLN A 248 11.78 7.28 19.21
CA GLN A 248 12.33 8.10 18.15
C GLN A 248 11.28 8.27 17.04
N ARG A 249 11.05 9.51 16.63
CA ARG A 249 10.22 9.86 15.48
C ARG A 249 11.10 10.26 14.31
N ILE A 250 11.09 9.45 13.25
CA ILE A 250 11.86 9.70 12.04
C ILE A 250 10.95 10.36 11.02
N TYR A 251 11.27 11.59 10.63
CA TYR A 251 10.56 12.35 9.61
C TYR A 251 11.18 12.11 8.25
N ALA A 252 10.32 11.90 7.24
CA ALA A 252 10.74 11.72 5.87
C ALA A 252 9.71 12.31 4.89
N THR A 253 10.11 12.43 3.63
CA THR A 253 9.24 12.81 2.52
C THR A 253 9.49 11.92 1.32
N ASN A 254 8.51 11.85 0.43
CA ASN A 254 8.60 11.17 -0.87
C ASN A 254 7.73 11.89 -1.89
N PHE A 255 8.18 11.94 -3.14
CA PHE A 255 7.44 12.56 -4.25
C PHE A 255 7.46 11.66 -5.49
N PRO A 256 6.43 11.75 -6.38
CA PRO A 256 6.40 10.97 -7.61
C PRO A 256 7.56 11.26 -8.56
N ASP A 257 8.10 12.48 -8.54
CA ASP A 257 9.22 12.88 -9.39
C ASP A 257 10.29 13.69 -8.66
N SER A 258 11.50 13.68 -9.22
CA SER A 258 12.67 14.34 -8.63
C SER A 258 12.59 15.87 -8.62
N LYS A 259 11.81 16.50 -9.52
CA LYS A 259 11.66 17.97 -9.56
C LYS A 259 10.82 18.43 -8.38
N MET A 260 9.75 17.67 -8.04
CA MET A 260 8.92 17.93 -6.86
C MET A 260 9.74 17.81 -5.58
N LEU A 261 10.51 16.73 -5.42
CA LEU A 261 11.40 16.54 -4.28
C LEU A 261 12.40 17.69 -4.16
N LYS A 262 13.09 18.03 -5.25
CA LYS A 262 14.07 19.12 -5.26
C LYS A 262 13.44 20.47 -4.91
N LYS A 263 12.26 20.76 -5.43
CA LYS A 263 11.51 21.99 -5.10
C LYS A 263 11.21 22.06 -3.60
N TYR A 264 10.75 20.94 -3.03
CA TYR A 264 10.44 20.86 -1.60
C TYR A 264 11.68 21.04 -0.72
N LEU A 265 12.78 20.33 -1.03
CA LEU A 265 14.03 20.47 -0.28
C LEU A 265 14.60 21.91 -0.34
N ASN A 266 14.56 22.56 -1.51
CA ASN A 266 14.95 23.95 -1.63
C ASN A 266 14.07 24.87 -0.77
N MET A 267 12.75 24.63 -0.73
CA MET A 267 11.84 25.39 0.15
C MET A 267 12.19 25.23 1.62
N LEU A 268 12.54 24.02 2.07
CA LEU A 268 12.97 23.75 3.45
C LEU A 268 14.29 24.47 3.77
N GLU A 269 15.25 24.48 2.85
CA GLU A 269 16.52 25.19 3.03
C GLU A 269 16.30 26.72 3.14
N GLU A 270 15.46 27.28 2.27
CA GLU A 270 15.10 28.70 2.34
C GLU A 270 14.37 29.06 3.63
N ALA A 271 13.47 28.18 4.11
CA ALA A 271 12.79 28.36 5.39
C ALA A 271 13.79 28.36 6.55
N LYS A 272 14.78 27.43 6.55
CA LYS A 272 15.87 27.41 7.55
C LYS A 272 16.73 28.69 7.53
N LYS A 273 17.01 29.23 6.35
CA LYS A 273 17.76 30.51 6.24
C LYS A 273 16.98 31.71 6.79
N ARG A 274 15.65 31.67 6.73
CA ARG A 274 14.76 32.73 7.22
C ARG A 274 14.30 32.54 8.67
N ASP A 275 14.86 31.56 9.41
CA ASP A 275 14.53 31.36 10.83
C ASP A 275 14.89 32.65 11.61
N HIS A 276 13.84 33.32 12.11
CA HIS A 276 13.97 34.60 12.82
C HIS A 276 14.86 34.49 14.07
N ARG A 277 14.95 33.33 14.72
CA ARG A 277 15.83 33.09 15.88
C ARG A 277 17.31 33.11 15.48
N LYS A 278 17.63 32.60 14.30
CA LYS A 278 18.97 32.64 13.73
C LYS A 278 19.31 34.07 13.29
N LEU A 279 18.45 34.67 12.50
CA LEU A 279 18.59 36.03 12.01
C LEU A 279 18.64 37.05 13.16
N GLY A 280 17.83 36.89 14.19
CA GLY A 280 17.83 37.74 15.39
C GLY A 280 19.14 37.73 16.13
N ARG A 281 19.79 36.56 16.24
CA ARG A 281 21.14 36.44 16.83
C ARG A 281 22.23 36.99 15.95
N GLU A 282 22.22 36.68 14.66
CA GLU A 282 23.21 37.13 13.68
C GLU A 282 23.18 38.65 13.47
N LEU A 283 22.00 39.25 13.57
CA LEU A 283 21.80 40.72 13.39
C LEU A 283 21.71 41.48 14.71
N ASP A 284 21.91 40.79 15.84
CA ASP A 284 21.88 41.38 17.21
C ASP A 284 20.56 42.16 17.47
N LEU A 285 19.44 41.68 16.94
CA LEU A 285 18.14 42.35 17.05
C LEU A 285 17.45 42.13 18.40
N PHE A 286 17.79 41.04 19.11
CA PHE A 286 17.32 40.75 20.48
C PHE A 286 18.24 39.78 21.18
N SER A 287 18.45 40.01 22.49
CA SER A 287 19.10 39.06 23.38
C SER A 287 18.05 38.33 24.22
N ILE A 288 18.21 37.02 24.41
CA ILE A 288 17.44 36.26 25.40
C ILE A 288 18.15 36.54 26.73
N GLN A 289 17.48 37.28 27.62
CA GLN A 289 17.94 37.41 29.00
C GLN A 289 17.53 36.13 29.75
N ASP A 290 18.51 35.44 30.35
CA ASP A 290 18.28 34.28 31.23
C ASP A 290 17.58 34.69 32.54
#